data_11ff0351a4dc275dd789684f8186123b
#
_entry.id   11ff0351a4dc275dd789684f8186123b
#
_cell.length_a   1.000
_cell.length_b   1.000
_cell.length_c   1.000
_cell.angle_alpha   90.00
_cell.angle_beta   90.00
_cell.angle_gamma   90.00
#
_symmetry.space_group_name_H-M   'P 1'
#
loop_
_entity.id
_entity.type
_entity.pdbx_description
1 polymer ?
#
loop_
_entity_poly.entity_id
_entity_poly.type
_entity_poly.pdbx_seq_one_letter_code
_entity_poly.pdbx_strand_id
1 'polypeptide(L)'
;TFKEESDPIPFLVLEPAKREYRELSRYDIPELIILSPSASTKFPMRLNPFEFPKGLTLSEHISKLCQVFEGAFPIAPPAPFILDKAIEGIYRAHGWNTNDINTGEKEYPTMSELYDRFQKELSQTTYDSEIQGNIQSVLEMRIGSLLRREMKDIFDVKHSTFSPEEWLKHPVIVELESLGEGPANFVTLLLCTLIRETLKASPRADEEKVVRHIIFIEEAHNLIAPEAQVASGQDSNPKIAATAYIVKMLAEVRALREGIIIADQLPTAMAPEVIKNTNIKLIHRLTSIDDRQLIGSTMSASGIQLEHVAVYRPGEALMSYEGLQRPFELRIQEQKGHGSETPNDDELYDIMLHKPAFFQLAQKEENLKLETLKENVKSLKKKEVEALCALSEYDSSVHTSTQITDFYWHMENIYTSIVILRSQYRRDCQAINELFISAERKAMLDELIRSIGESLQQKIKNNVVFLDSNGQLE
;
A
#
# COMPACT_ATOMS: atom_id res chain seq x y z
N THR A 1 -14.28 -31.18 -7.32
CA THR A 1 -13.40 -32.12 -6.61
C THR A 1 -11.99 -31.59 -6.64
N PHE A 2 -11.62 -30.80 -5.65
CA PHE A 2 -10.23 -30.51 -5.37
C PHE A 2 -9.62 -31.82 -4.88
N LYS A 3 -8.64 -32.33 -5.61
CA LYS A 3 -7.88 -33.49 -5.19
C LYS A 3 -7.05 -33.10 -3.98
N GLU A 4 -7.00 -33.97 -3.00
CA GLU A 4 -6.23 -33.86 -1.76
C GLU A 4 -4.70 -33.76 -1.95
N GLU A 5 -4.20 -33.64 -3.18
CA GLU A 5 -2.76 -33.60 -3.51
C GLU A 5 -2.31 -32.34 -4.26
N SER A 6 -3.17 -31.34 -4.49
CA SER A 6 -2.73 -30.08 -5.11
C SER A 6 -2.50 -29.02 -4.05
N ASP A 7 -1.37 -28.34 -4.14
CA ASP A 7 -1.12 -27.12 -3.36
C ASP A 7 -2.31 -26.16 -3.49
N PRO A 8 -2.80 -25.57 -2.39
CA PRO A 8 -3.94 -24.66 -2.42
C PRO A 8 -3.59 -23.48 -3.34
N ILE A 9 -4.54 -23.08 -4.19
CA ILE A 9 -4.36 -21.91 -5.04
C ILE A 9 -4.38 -20.65 -4.15
N PRO A 10 -3.30 -19.84 -4.12
CA PRO A 10 -3.29 -18.59 -3.40
C PRO A 10 -4.28 -17.60 -4.02
N PHE A 11 -4.78 -16.69 -3.19
CA PHE A 11 -5.73 -15.67 -3.65
C PHE A 11 -5.52 -14.34 -2.94
N LEU A 12 -5.98 -13.27 -3.57
CA LEU A 12 -6.09 -11.93 -2.99
C LEU A 12 -7.56 -11.50 -2.98
N VAL A 13 -8.09 -11.16 -1.81
CA VAL A 13 -9.39 -10.48 -1.68
C VAL A 13 -9.13 -9.00 -1.41
N LEU A 14 -9.72 -8.13 -2.22
CA LEU A 14 -9.71 -6.67 -2.04
C LEU A 14 -11.10 -6.25 -1.56
N GLU A 15 -11.20 -5.94 -0.26
CA GLU A 15 -12.45 -5.66 0.44
C GLU A 15 -12.54 -4.16 0.78
N PRO A 16 -13.23 -3.33 -0.01
CA PRO A 16 -13.33 -1.89 0.22
C PRO A 16 -14.33 -1.51 1.31
N ALA A 17 -15.19 -2.45 1.74
CA ALA A 17 -16.25 -2.20 2.72
C ALA A 17 -16.54 -3.44 3.57
N LYS A 18 -16.95 -3.23 4.83
CA LYS A 18 -17.59 -4.20 5.73
C LYS A 18 -16.74 -5.22 6.51
N ARG A 19 -15.49 -5.53 6.17
CA ARG A 19 -14.63 -6.48 6.90
C ARG A 19 -15.28 -7.86 7.16
N GLU A 20 -16.13 -8.33 6.25
CA GLU A 20 -16.88 -9.59 6.41
C GLU A 20 -15.97 -10.82 6.28
N TYR A 21 -14.90 -10.71 5.49
CA TYR A 21 -13.93 -11.79 5.26
C TYR A 21 -13.08 -12.13 6.49
N ARG A 22 -13.12 -11.34 7.56
CA ARG A 22 -12.49 -11.66 8.86
C ARG A 22 -12.97 -12.98 9.42
N GLU A 23 -14.20 -13.40 9.14
CA GLU A 23 -14.70 -14.70 9.57
C GLU A 23 -13.82 -15.85 9.08
N LEU A 24 -13.17 -15.73 7.93
CA LEU A 24 -12.25 -16.75 7.41
C LEU A 24 -11.06 -16.99 8.33
N SER A 25 -10.71 -16.05 9.20
CA SER A 25 -9.65 -16.22 10.19
C SER A 25 -9.89 -17.39 11.15
N ARG A 26 -11.16 -17.70 11.42
CA ARG A 26 -11.59 -18.78 12.34
C ARG A 26 -11.57 -20.16 11.70
N TYR A 27 -11.38 -20.24 10.38
CA TYR A 27 -11.29 -21.52 9.68
C TYR A 27 -9.84 -22.04 9.68
N ASP A 28 -9.71 -23.34 9.50
CA ASP A 28 -8.39 -23.98 9.39
C ASP A 28 -7.76 -23.70 8.02
N ILE A 29 -7.25 -22.50 7.87
CA ILE A 29 -6.49 -22.02 6.72
C ILE A 29 -5.14 -21.51 7.26
N PRO A 30 -4.12 -22.37 7.39
CA PRO A 30 -2.86 -22.02 8.07
C PRO A 30 -2.10 -20.86 7.42
N GLU A 31 -2.20 -20.74 6.07
CA GLU A 31 -1.49 -19.74 5.28
C GLU A 31 -2.26 -18.43 5.10
N LEU A 32 -3.48 -18.32 5.69
CA LEU A 32 -4.30 -17.10 5.56
C LEU A 32 -3.65 -15.91 6.26
N ILE A 33 -3.58 -14.80 5.54
CA ILE A 33 -3.09 -13.51 6.05
C ILE A 33 -4.14 -12.44 5.79
N ILE A 34 -4.54 -11.72 6.84
CA ILE A 34 -5.46 -10.57 6.75
C ILE A 34 -4.69 -9.30 7.10
N LEU A 35 -4.67 -8.35 6.18
CA LEU A 35 -3.92 -7.09 6.29
C LEU A 35 -4.87 -5.90 6.16
N SER A 36 -4.56 -4.83 6.86
CA SER A 36 -5.24 -3.54 6.70
C SER A 36 -4.21 -2.41 6.56
N PRO A 37 -4.32 -1.54 5.57
CA PRO A 37 -3.50 -0.34 5.45
C PRO A 37 -4.01 0.75 6.41
N SER A 38 -4.02 0.44 7.70
CA SER A 38 -4.42 1.36 8.77
C SER A 38 -3.38 1.37 9.87
N ALA A 39 -2.89 2.56 10.22
CA ALA A 39 -1.92 2.71 11.31
C ALA A 39 -2.52 2.42 12.70
N SER A 40 -3.86 2.35 12.81
CA SER A 40 -4.55 1.99 14.06
C SER A 40 -4.46 0.51 14.39
N THR A 41 -4.13 -0.36 13.42
CA THR A 41 -3.97 -1.79 13.65
C THR A 41 -2.62 -2.11 14.27
N LYS A 42 -2.55 -3.21 15.05
CA LYS A 42 -1.29 -3.69 15.65
C LYS A 42 -0.26 -4.10 14.59
N PHE A 43 -0.72 -4.47 13.41
CA PHE A 43 0.11 -4.86 12.28
C PHE A 43 -0.35 -4.16 11.01
N PRO A 44 0.06 -2.89 10.77
CA PRO A 44 -0.33 -2.14 9.59
C PRO A 44 0.34 -2.68 8.33
N MET A 45 -0.44 -2.85 7.26
CA MET A 45 0.11 -3.12 5.94
C MET A 45 0.89 -1.90 5.44
N ARG A 46 2.10 -2.12 4.95
CA ARG A 46 2.93 -1.11 4.28
C ARG A 46 3.12 -1.48 2.83
N LEU A 47 3.13 -0.48 1.95
CA LEU A 47 3.19 -0.68 0.52
C LEU A 47 4.05 0.41 -0.13
N ASN A 48 5.26 0.05 -0.56
CA ASN A 48 6.08 0.92 -1.39
C ASN A 48 5.66 0.75 -2.86
N PRO A 49 5.09 1.77 -3.51
CA PRO A 49 4.61 1.66 -4.88
C PRO A 49 5.70 1.45 -5.93
N PHE A 50 6.95 1.66 -5.54
CA PHE A 50 8.11 1.59 -6.45
C PHE A 50 8.79 0.23 -6.43
N GLU A 51 8.41 -0.68 -5.55
CA GLU A 51 8.87 -2.07 -5.61
C GLU A 51 8.22 -2.80 -6.77
N PHE A 52 9.01 -3.57 -7.52
CA PHE A 52 8.52 -4.39 -8.63
C PHE A 52 9.25 -5.73 -8.69
N PRO A 53 8.66 -6.74 -9.33
CA PRO A 53 9.18 -8.11 -9.27
C PRO A 53 10.54 -8.26 -9.96
N LYS A 54 11.32 -9.22 -9.49
CA LYS A 54 12.59 -9.61 -10.12
C LYS A 54 12.32 -10.18 -11.50
N GLY A 55 13.21 -9.87 -12.44
CA GLY A 55 13.10 -10.31 -13.84
C GLY A 55 12.28 -9.37 -14.74
N LEU A 56 11.64 -8.33 -14.21
CA LEU A 56 10.94 -7.30 -14.99
C LEU A 56 11.87 -6.14 -15.30
N THR A 57 11.64 -5.45 -16.43
CA THR A 57 12.36 -4.22 -16.77
C THR A 57 11.75 -3.02 -16.08
N LEU A 58 12.59 -2.05 -15.67
CA LEU A 58 12.12 -0.83 -15.02
C LEU A 58 11.18 -0.03 -15.95
N SER A 59 11.47 0.08 -17.24
CA SER A 59 10.63 0.80 -18.19
C SER A 59 9.19 0.25 -18.25
N GLU A 60 9.03 -1.07 -18.17
CA GLU A 60 7.72 -1.69 -18.15
C GLU A 60 6.96 -1.35 -16.86
N HIS A 61 7.64 -1.42 -15.70
CA HIS A 61 7.05 -1.07 -14.42
C HIS A 61 6.63 0.40 -14.36
N ILE A 62 7.49 1.36 -14.75
CA ILE A 62 7.16 2.79 -14.78
C ILE A 62 5.89 3.03 -15.59
N SER A 63 5.81 2.46 -16.80
CA SER A 63 4.64 2.62 -17.67
C SER A 63 3.34 2.13 -17.01
N LYS A 64 3.41 1.06 -16.21
CA LYS A 64 2.25 0.53 -15.47
C LYS A 64 1.93 1.38 -14.24
N LEU A 65 2.96 1.80 -13.51
CA LEU A 65 2.79 2.63 -12.33
C LEU A 65 2.15 3.98 -12.66
N CYS A 66 2.51 4.61 -13.78
CA CYS A 66 1.83 5.81 -14.26
C CYS A 66 0.34 5.56 -14.49
N GLN A 67 -0.04 4.44 -15.13
CA GLN A 67 -1.44 4.07 -15.33
C GLN A 67 -2.18 3.83 -14.00
N VAL A 68 -1.51 3.30 -12.98
CA VAL A 68 -2.07 3.13 -11.62
C VAL A 68 -2.40 4.50 -11.01
N PHE A 69 -1.48 5.46 -11.08
CA PHE A 69 -1.73 6.82 -10.59
C PHE A 69 -2.88 7.51 -11.32
N GLU A 70 -2.92 7.42 -12.65
CA GLU A 70 -3.98 8.00 -13.47
C GLU A 70 -5.35 7.34 -13.22
N GLY A 71 -5.36 6.04 -12.96
CA GLY A 71 -6.58 5.30 -12.64
C GLY A 71 -7.11 5.54 -11.22
N ALA A 72 -6.23 5.89 -10.29
CA ALA A 72 -6.61 6.14 -8.90
C ALA A 72 -6.99 7.61 -8.65
N PHE A 73 -6.37 8.53 -9.38
CA PHE A 73 -6.50 9.97 -9.13
C PHE A 73 -6.83 10.74 -10.42
N PRO A 74 -7.67 11.78 -10.35
CA PRO A 74 -7.93 12.65 -11.49
C PRO A 74 -6.70 13.51 -11.80
N ILE A 75 -5.83 13.03 -12.68
CA ILE A 75 -4.61 13.70 -13.12
C ILE A 75 -4.78 14.09 -14.58
N ALA A 76 -5.02 15.39 -14.85
CA ALA A 76 -5.22 15.92 -16.19
C ALA A 76 -3.91 16.34 -16.86
N PRO A 77 -3.80 16.27 -18.20
CA PRO A 77 -2.65 16.84 -18.91
C PRO A 77 -2.41 18.32 -18.55
N PRO A 78 -1.15 18.74 -18.36
CA PRO A 78 0.08 18.00 -18.68
C PRO A 78 0.71 17.24 -17.48
N ALA A 79 0.02 17.16 -16.32
CA ALA A 79 0.55 16.53 -15.11
C ALA A 79 1.00 15.06 -15.28
N PRO A 80 0.34 14.17 -16.07
CA PRO A 80 0.84 12.82 -16.32
C PRO A 80 2.26 12.77 -16.89
N PHE A 81 2.60 13.71 -17.77
CA PHE A 81 3.95 13.79 -18.35
C PHE A 81 5.03 14.19 -17.33
N ILE A 82 4.67 15.08 -16.40
CA ILE A 82 5.57 15.47 -15.29
C ILE A 82 5.73 14.32 -14.33
N LEU A 83 4.65 13.56 -14.05
CA LEU A 83 4.66 12.38 -13.19
C LEU A 83 5.61 11.31 -13.76
N ASP A 84 5.49 10.98 -15.03
CA ASP A 84 6.35 10.01 -15.71
C ASP A 84 7.84 10.39 -15.58
N LYS A 85 8.18 11.65 -15.87
CA LYS A 85 9.55 12.17 -15.68
C LYS A 85 10.01 12.11 -14.22
N ALA A 86 9.13 12.42 -13.29
CA ALA A 86 9.46 12.41 -11.87
C ALA A 86 9.74 10.98 -11.39
N ILE A 87 8.91 10.00 -11.78
CA ILE A 87 9.12 8.59 -11.47
C ILE A 87 10.44 8.09 -12.06
N GLU A 88 10.71 8.34 -13.33
CA GLU A 88 12.00 7.98 -13.93
C GLU A 88 13.17 8.65 -13.19
N GLY A 89 13.00 9.91 -12.82
CA GLY A 89 14.03 10.70 -12.14
C GLY A 89 14.39 10.19 -10.75
N ILE A 90 13.43 9.70 -9.95
CA ILE A 90 13.71 9.11 -8.62
C ILE A 90 14.42 7.77 -8.74
N TYR A 91 14.02 6.91 -9.68
CA TYR A 91 14.74 5.66 -9.92
C TYR A 91 16.18 5.89 -10.36
N ARG A 92 16.40 6.90 -11.25
CA ARG A 92 17.76 7.27 -11.67
C ARG A 92 18.61 7.76 -10.50
N ALA A 93 18.04 8.47 -9.54
CA ALA A 93 18.74 8.89 -8.31
C ALA A 93 19.21 7.70 -7.45
N HIS A 94 18.49 6.58 -7.49
CA HIS A 94 18.87 5.30 -6.87
C HIS A 94 19.76 4.41 -7.79
N GLY A 95 20.31 4.95 -8.86
CA GLY A 95 21.24 4.25 -9.75
C GLY A 95 20.58 3.26 -10.73
N TRP A 96 19.28 3.39 -10.95
CA TRP A 96 18.57 2.62 -11.98
C TRP A 96 18.67 3.29 -13.36
N ASN A 97 18.75 2.45 -14.39
CA ASN A 97 18.52 2.87 -15.77
C ASN A 97 17.19 2.27 -16.26
N THR A 98 16.50 2.93 -17.17
CA THR A 98 15.19 2.51 -17.68
C THR A 98 15.16 1.10 -18.27
N ASN A 99 16.27 0.64 -18.83
CA ASN A 99 16.41 -0.69 -19.41
C ASN A 99 16.91 -1.77 -18.41
N ASP A 100 17.15 -1.39 -17.15
CA ASP A 100 17.62 -2.35 -16.16
C ASP A 100 16.52 -3.37 -15.86
N ILE A 101 16.95 -4.63 -15.74
CA ILE A 101 16.12 -5.73 -15.23
C ILE A 101 16.32 -5.77 -13.72
N ASN A 102 15.24 -5.90 -12.97
CA ASN A 102 15.31 -6.01 -11.52
C ASN A 102 15.99 -7.32 -11.10
N THR A 103 17.14 -7.22 -10.43
CA THR A 103 17.86 -8.34 -9.80
C THR A 103 17.61 -8.45 -8.30
N GLY A 104 16.99 -7.41 -7.70
CA GLY A 104 16.76 -7.30 -6.27
C GLY A 104 17.96 -6.75 -5.49
N GLU A 105 18.97 -6.18 -6.17
CA GLU A 105 20.18 -5.65 -5.54
C GLU A 105 20.13 -4.14 -5.29
N LYS A 106 19.28 -3.42 -6.03
CA LYS A 106 19.15 -1.97 -5.93
C LYS A 106 18.03 -1.57 -4.98
N GLU A 107 18.25 -0.44 -4.29
CA GLU A 107 17.21 0.17 -3.44
C GLU A 107 16.12 0.82 -4.29
N TYR A 108 14.92 0.88 -3.72
CA TYR A 108 13.76 1.52 -4.32
C TYR A 108 13.54 2.91 -3.77
N PRO A 109 13.02 3.85 -4.58
CA PRO A 109 12.62 5.17 -4.11
C PRO A 109 11.44 5.12 -3.13
N THR A 110 11.12 6.28 -2.53
CA THR A 110 9.97 6.47 -1.64
C THR A 110 8.97 7.48 -2.20
N MET A 111 7.78 7.55 -1.60
CA MET A 111 6.74 8.52 -1.99
C MET A 111 7.15 9.96 -1.72
N SER A 112 7.89 10.24 -0.65
CA SER A 112 8.43 11.59 -0.38
C SER A 112 9.39 12.03 -1.49
N GLU A 113 10.26 11.12 -1.96
CA GLU A 113 11.19 11.42 -3.06
C GLU A 113 10.43 11.70 -4.38
N LEU A 114 9.32 10.97 -4.65
CA LEU A 114 8.47 11.27 -5.79
C LEU A 114 7.86 12.67 -5.69
N TYR A 115 7.32 13.03 -4.52
CA TYR A 115 6.70 14.33 -4.30
C TYR A 115 7.70 15.47 -4.54
N ASP A 116 8.87 15.38 -3.93
CA ASP A 116 9.95 16.37 -4.08
C ASP A 116 10.44 16.46 -5.53
N ARG A 117 10.59 15.32 -6.18
CA ARG A 117 11.01 15.27 -7.58
C ARG A 117 9.98 15.86 -8.53
N PHE A 118 8.71 15.59 -8.31
CA PHE A 118 7.63 16.16 -9.11
C PHE A 118 7.60 17.69 -8.98
N GLN A 119 7.73 18.25 -7.79
CA GLN A 119 7.84 19.69 -7.56
C GLN A 119 9.02 20.28 -8.32
N LYS A 120 10.17 19.60 -8.30
CA LYS A 120 11.36 20.04 -9.03
C LYS A 120 11.14 20.03 -10.53
N GLU A 121 10.58 18.96 -11.09
CA GLU A 121 10.26 18.89 -12.53
C GLU A 121 9.26 19.99 -12.95
N LEU A 122 8.21 20.21 -12.14
CA LEU A 122 7.23 21.27 -12.38
C LEU A 122 7.88 22.65 -12.41
N SER A 123 8.78 22.96 -11.47
CA SER A 123 9.48 24.24 -11.39
C SER A 123 10.37 24.54 -12.60
N GLN A 124 10.79 23.51 -13.34
CA GLN A 124 11.62 23.62 -14.53
C GLN A 124 10.80 23.77 -15.82
N THR A 125 9.47 23.68 -15.72
CA THR A 125 8.61 23.88 -16.89
C THR A 125 8.44 25.35 -17.25
N THR A 126 8.15 25.61 -18.52
CA THR A 126 7.88 26.96 -19.02
C THR A 126 6.39 27.28 -19.11
N TYR A 127 5.55 26.53 -18.39
CA TYR A 127 4.11 26.80 -18.32
C TYR A 127 3.86 28.14 -17.62
N ASP A 128 2.73 28.77 -17.96
CA ASP A 128 2.30 29.97 -17.25
C ASP A 128 1.93 29.66 -15.78
N SER A 129 1.83 30.70 -14.97
CA SER A 129 1.61 30.57 -13.52
C SER A 129 0.28 29.92 -13.15
N GLU A 130 -0.75 30.05 -14.00
CA GLU A 130 -2.06 29.45 -13.79
C GLU A 130 -1.99 27.92 -13.99
N ILE A 131 -1.39 27.48 -15.06
CA ILE A 131 -1.19 26.04 -15.33
C ILE A 131 -0.29 25.42 -14.26
N GLN A 132 0.82 26.07 -13.89
CA GLN A 132 1.68 25.58 -12.80
C GLN A 132 0.91 25.48 -11.47
N GLY A 133 0.09 26.49 -11.12
CA GLY A 133 -0.72 26.48 -9.92
C GLY A 133 -1.76 25.35 -9.90
N ASN A 134 -2.39 25.06 -11.04
CA ASN A 134 -3.33 23.96 -11.18
C ASN A 134 -2.64 22.60 -10.97
N ILE A 135 -1.47 22.40 -11.61
CA ILE A 135 -0.69 21.16 -11.46
C ILE A 135 -0.19 20.99 -10.02
N GLN A 136 0.28 22.08 -9.39
CA GLN A 136 0.69 22.07 -8.00
C GLN A 136 -0.47 21.65 -7.07
N SER A 137 -1.66 22.16 -7.31
CA SER A 137 -2.87 21.80 -6.54
C SER A 137 -3.20 20.30 -6.72
N VAL A 138 -3.09 19.76 -7.93
CA VAL A 138 -3.27 18.33 -8.21
C VAL A 138 -2.23 17.50 -7.44
N LEU A 139 -0.95 17.90 -7.46
CA LEU A 139 0.10 17.22 -6.71
C LEU A 139 -0.21 17.18 -5.21
N GLU A 140 -0.56 18.33 -4.63
CA GLU A 140 -0.84 18.43 -3.19
C GLU A 140 -2.08 17.64 -2.77
N MET A 141 -3.15 17.71 -3.55
CA MET A 141 -4.43 17.08 -3.22
C MET A 141 -4.43 15.56 -3.48
N ARG A 142 -3.63 15.07 -4.42
CA ARG A 142 -3.66 13.66 -4.87
C ARG A 142 -2.45 12.89 -4.33
N ILE A 143 -1.27 13.17 -4.86
CA ILE A 143 -0.04 12.48 -4.41
C ILE A 143 0.30 12.86 -2.97
N GLY A 144 0.20 14.16 -2.62
CA GLY A 144 0.41 14.63 -1.26
C GLY A 144 -0.58 14.05 -0.24
N SER A 145 -1.77 13.59 -0.65
CA SER A 145 -2.70 12.91 0.27
C SER A 145 -2.14 11.58 0.80
N LEU A 146 -1.31 10.88 0.01
CA LEU A 146 -0.63 9.64 0.42
C LEU A 146 0.54 9.88 1.38
N LEU A 147 0.95 11.15 1.57
CA LEU A 147 2.03 11.56 2.46
C LEU A 147 1.52 12.24 3.74
N ARG A 148 0.20 12.30 3.95
CA ARG A 148 -0.40 12.96 5.11
C ARG A 148 -0.85 11.96 6.16
N ARG A 149 -0.62 12.32 7.44
CA ARG A 149 -1.09 11.56 8.61
C ARG A 149 -0.68 10.08 8.50
N GLU A 150 -1.60 9.20 8.79
CA GLU A 150 -1.42 7.74 8.78
C GLU A 150 -1.04 7.19 7.41
N MET A 151 -1.46 7.83 6.31
CA MET A 151 -1.11 7.39 4.96
C MET A 151 0.38 7.41 4.70
N LYS A 152 1.11 8.35 5.31
CA LYS A 152 2.57 8.41 5.21
C LYS A 152 3.23 7.14 5.74
N ASP A 153 2.77 6.62 6.86
CA ASP A 153 3.34 5.41 7.49
C ASP A 153 3.06 4.15 6.66
N ILE A 154 2.08 4.21 5.75
CA ILE A 154 1.71 3.12 4.85
C ILE A 154 2.49 3.19 3.54
N PHE A 155 2.58 4.36 2.90
CA PHE A 155 3.08 4.50 1.54
C PHE A 155 4.50 5.06 1.44
N ASP A 156 4.97 5.85 2.44
CA ASP A 156 6.31 6.44 2.44
C ASP A 156 7.32 5.55 3.17
N VAL A 157 7.50 4.35 2.66
CA VAL A 157 8.33 3.31 3.24
C VAL A 157 9.36 2.82 2.24
N LYS A 158 10.51 2.33 2.71
CA LYS A 158 11.54 1.73 1.85
C LYS A 158 11.13 0.36 1.33
N HIS A 159 10.44 -0.42 2.17
CA HIS A 159 10.03 -1.78 1.85
C HIS A 159 8.57 -2.02 2.22
N SER A 160 7.87 -2.74 1.35
CA SER A 160 6.52 -3.22 1.60
C SER A 160 6.50 -4.34 2.64
N THR A 161 5.35 -4.57 3.25
CA THR A 161 5.09 -5.73 4.12
C THR A 161 5.37 -7.03 3.36
N PHE A 162 4.91 -7.12 2.11
CA PHE A 162 5.23 -8.21 1.18
C PHE A 162 6.09 -7.71 0.03
N SER A 163 7.11 -8.50 -0.34
CA SER A 163 7.72 -8.34 -1.66
C SER A 163 6.72 -8.70 -2.76
N PRO A 164 6.91 -8.25 -4.01
CA PRO A 164 6.00 -8.56 -5.11
C PRO A 164 5.74 -10.06 -5.28
N GLU A 165 6.75 -10.91 -5.03
CA GLU A 165 6.65 -12.36 -5.17
C GLU A 165 5.89 -13.03 -4.02
N GLU A 166 5.83 -12.42 -2.84
CA GLU A 166 5.12 -12.96 -1.67
C GLU A 166 3.60 -12.92 -1.85
N TRP A 167 3.07 -11.96 -2.64
CA TRP A 167 1.64 -11.89 -2.95
C TRP A 167 1.09 -13.14 -3.64
N LEU A 168 1.92 -13.90 -4.35
CA LEU A 168 1.53 -15.13 -5.04
C LEU A 168 1.67 -16.41 -4.19
N LYS A 169 2.06 -16.29 -2.91
CA LYS A 169 2.34 -17.46 -2.08
C LYS A 169 1.23 -17.81 -1.11
N HIS A 170 0.47 -16.81 -0.67
CA HIS A 170 -0.49 -16.95 0.42
C HIS A 170 -1.89 -16.53 0.00
N PRO A 171 -2.94 -17.10 0.59
CA PRO A 171 -4.27 -16.50 0.59
C PRO A 171 -4.23 -15.22 1.45
N VAL A 172 -4.47 -14.08 0.81
CA VAL A 172 -4.41 -12.76 1.45
C VAL A 172 -5.74 -12.03 1.33
N ILE A 173 -6.16 -11.40 2.40
CA ILE A 173 -7.29 -10.47 2.43
C ILE A 173 -6.75 -9.09 2.78
N VAL A 174 -7.09 -8.09 1.97
CA VAL A 174 -6.74 -6.68 2.23
C VAL A 174 -8.00 -5.89 2.47
N GLU A 175 -8.16 -5.43 3.72
CA GLU A 175 -9.28 -4.61 4.16
C GLU A 175 -9.00 -3.13 3.85
N LEU A 176 -9.71 -2.55 2.89
CA LEU A 176 -9.49 -1.19 2.42
C LEU A 176 -10.47 -0.15 3.02
N GLU A 177 -11.37 -0.59 3.91
CA GLU A 177 -12.43 0.26 4.50
C GLU A 177 -11.89 1.53 5.18
N SER A 178 -10.70 1.44 5.80
CA SER A 178 -10.05 2.58 6.47
C SER A 178 -9.57 3.66 5.51
N LEU A 179 -9.46 3.34 4.22
CA LEU A 179 -8.98 4.26 3.19
C LEU A 179 -10.14 5.05 2.56
N GLY A 180 -9.87 6.29 2.17
CA GLY A 180 -10.76 7.00 1.24
C GLY A 180 -10.75 6.39 -0.17
N GLU A 181 -11.71 6.75 -1.02
CA GLU A 181 -11.89 6.17 -2.36
C GLU A 181 -10.61 6.20 -3.21
N GLY A 182 -9.94 7.34 -3.29
CA GLY A 182 -8.70 7.45 -4.09
C GLY A 182 -7.57 6.53 -3.64
N PRO A 183 -7.14 6.56 -2.37
CA PRO A 183 -6.15 5.62 -1.84
C PRO A 183 -6.57 4.15 -1.94
N ALA A 184 -7.85 3.80 -1.73
CA ALA A 184 -8.34 2.44 -1.90
C ALA A 184 -8.23 1.96 -3.35
N ASN A 185 -8.62 2.81 -4.32
CA ASN A 185 -8.45 2.54 -5.74
C ASN A 185 -6.97 2.41 -6.12
N PHE A 186 -6.10 3.26 -5.53
CA PHE A 186 -4.66 3.19 -5.74
C PHE A 186 -4.09 1.83 -5.29
N VAL A 187 -4.40 1.39 -4.08
CA VAL A 187 -3.97 0.08 -3.56
C VAL A 187 -4.50 -1.05 -4.45
N THR A 188 -5.78 -1.01 -4.82
CA THR A 188 -6.40 -2.03 -5.68
C THR A 188 -5.68 -2.15 -7.02
N LEU A 189 -5.49 -1.04 -7.72
CA LEU A 189 -4.80 -1.03 -9.02
C LEU A 189 -3.33 -1.43 -8.90
N LEU A 190 -2.65 -0.96 -7.85
CA LEU A 190 -1.25 -1.28 -7.61
C LEU A 190 -1.06 -2.78 -7.34
N LEU A 191 -1.87 -3.39 -6.47
CA LEU A 191 -1.77 -4.82 -6.17
C LEU A 191 -2.13 -5.67 -7.39
N CYS A 192 -3.18 -5.32 -8.13
CA CYS A 192 -3.48 -5.97 -9.42
C CYS A 192 -2.31 -5.89 -10.40
N THR A 193 -1.62 -4.74 -10.42
CA THR A 193 -0.45 -4.53 -11.28
C THR A 193 0.73 -5.39 -10.85
N LEU A 194 1.07 -5.37 -9.56
CA LEU A 194 2.20 -6.14 -9.01
C LEU A 194 2.02 -7.64 -9.19
N ILE A 195 0.81 -8.17 -8.95
CA ILE A 195 0.50 -9.59 -9.18
C ILE A 195 0.70 -9.94 -10.65
N ARG A 196 0.16 -9.12 -11.55
CA ARG A 196 0.29 -9.34 -12.99
C ARG A 196 1.75 -9.26 -13.46
N GLU A 197 2.51 -8.29 -12.99
CA GLU A 197 3.94 -8.16 -13.28
C GLU A 197 4.73 -9.36 -12.75
N THR A 198 4.40 -9.83 -11.55
CA THR A 198 5.05 -10.99 -10.93
C THR A 198 4.75 -12.29 -11.71
N LEU A 199 3.50 -12.47 -12.11
CA LEU A 199 3.10 -13.63 -12.94
C LEU A 199 3.81 -13.62 -14.30
N LYS A 200 4.02 -12.43 -14.88
CA LYS A 200 4.74 -12.27 -16.15
C LYS A 200 6.24 -12.53 -16.00
N ALA A 201 6.84 -12.02 -14.93
CA ALA A 201 8.27 -12.17 -14.65
C ALA A 201 8.65 -13.61 -14.27
N SER A 202 7.70 -14.42 -13.80
CA SER A 202 7.90 -15.80 -13.36
C SER A 202 7.08 -16.77 -14.20
N PRO A 203 7.35 -16.96 -15.51
CA PRO A 203 6.62 -17.88 -16.34
C PRO A 203 6.85 -19.32 -15.85
N ARG A 204 5.76 -20.08 -15.69
CA ARG A 204 5.86 -21.55 -15.48
C ARG A 204 6.00 -22.26 -16.82
N ALA A 205 6.56 -23.47 -16.80
CA ALA A 205 6.60 -24.34 -17.96
C ALA A 205 5.19 -24.61 -18.51
N ASP A 206 5.05 -24.70 -19.84
CA ASP A 206 3.77 -24.74 -20.56
C ASP A 206 2.86 -25.95 -20.26
N GLU A 207 3.38 -26.97 -19.59
CA GLU A 207 2.69 -28.24 -19.35
C GLU A 207 1.58 -28.17 -18.28
N GLU A 208 1.64 -27.23 -17.35
CA GLU A 208 0.64 -27.10 -16.28
C GLU A 208 -0.43 -26.06 -16.64
N LYS A 209 -1.59 -26.53 -17.09
CA LYS A 209 -2.77 -25.68 -17.37
C LYS A 209 -3.58 -25.33 -16.11
N VAL A 210 -2.94 -25.01 -15.00
CA VAL A 210 -3.61 -24.75 -13.72
C VAL A 210 -3.63 -23.23 -13.45
N VAL A 211 -4.72 -22.75 -12.84
CA VAL A 211 -4.79 -21.37 -12.33
C VAL A 211 -3.71 -21.19 -11.26
N ARG A 212 -2.96 -20.10 -11.35
CA ARG A 212 -1.82 -19.83 -10.46
C ARG A 212 -2.19 -19.00 -9.24
N HIS A 213 -3.15 -18.11 -9.42
CA HIS A 213 -3.59 -17.17 -8.41
C HIS A 213 -5.00 -16.66 -8.76
N ILE A 214 -5.76 -16.15 -7.78
CA ILE A 214 -7.10 -15.60 -7.97
C ILE A 214 -7.21 -14.25 -7.26
N ILE A 215 -7.65 -13.21 -7.97
CA ILE A 215 -7.99 -11.91 -7.39
C ILE A 215 -9.51 -11.80 -7.25
N PHE A 216 -9.99 -11.42 -6.06
CA PHE A 216 -11.37 -11.05 -5.79
C PHE A 216 -11.44 -9.53 -5.64
N ILE A 217 -12.28 -8.87 -6.44
CA ILE A 217 -12.54 -7.44 -6.38
C ILE A 217 -13.99 -7.26 -5.93
N GLU A 218 -14.16 -6.81 -4.70
CA GLU A 218 -15.47 -6.51 -4.11
C GLU A 218 -15.90 -5.07 -4.44
N GLU A 219 -17.21 -4.82 -4.52
CA GLU A 219 -17.82 -3.50 -4.80
C GLU A 219 -17.15 -2.80 -5.99
N ALA A 220 -16.98 -3.54 -7.08
CA ALA A 220 -16.18 -3.13 -8.25
C ALA A 220 -16.68 -1.83 -8.91
N HIS A 221 -17.94 -1.44 -8.70
CA HIS A 221 -18.49 -0.16 -9.17
C HIS A 221 -17.76 1.07 -8.60
N ASN A 222 -17.02 0.93 -7.49
CA ASN A 222 -16.18 2.00 -6.95
C ASN A 222 -15.00 2.32 -7.87
N LEU A 223 -14.50 1.31 -8.59
CA LEU A 223 -13.34 1.39 -9.46
C LEU A 223 -13.72 1.47 -10.95
N ILE A 224 -14.79 0.76 -11.33
CA ILE A 224 -15.19 0.51 -12.72
C ILE A 224 -16.55 1.16 -12.98
N ALA A 225 -16.60 2.20 -13.84
CA ALA A 225 -17.83 2.92 -14.14
C ALA A 225 -18.12 2.94 -15.65
N PRO A 226 -19.42 2.98 -16.06
CA PRO A 226 -19.80 3.16 -17.45
C PRO A 226 -19.36 4.52 -17.99
N GLU A 227 -18.87 4.60 -19.23
CA GLU A 227 -18.50 5.88 -19.89
C GLU A 227 -19.65 6.89 -19.92
N ALA A 228 -20.90 6.43 -20.06
CA ALA A 228 -22.08 7.29 -20.15
C ALA A 228 -22.37 8.10 -18.86
N GLN A 229 -21.87 7.69 -17.71
CA GLN A 229 -22.02 8.43 -16.44
C GLN A 229 -20.99 9.56 -16.30
N VAL A 230 -20.08 9.68 -17.22
CA VAL A 230 -18.91 10.57 -17.15
C VAL A 230 -19.03 11.80 -18.05
N ALA A 231 -20.14 11.94 -18.78
CA ALA A 231 -20.35 13.02 -19.75
C ALA A 231 -20.66 14.37 -19.08
N SER A 232 -19.62 15.06 -18.61
CA SER A 232 -19.59 16.53 -18.55
C SER A 232 -18.15 17.02 -18.49
N GLY A 233 -17.62 17.36 -19.66
CA GLY A 233 -16.58 18.32 -20.00
C GLY A 233 -15.46 18.62 -19.00
N GLN A 234 -14.24 18.41 -19.43
CA GLN A 234 -12.97 18.96 -18.95
C GLN A 234 -12.24 18.31 -17.77
N ASP A 235 -12.83 17.50 -16.92
CA ASP A 235 -12.09 16.84 -15.85
C ASP A 235 -11.75 15.39 -16.22
N SER A 236 -10.48 15.01 -16.11
CA SER A 236 -10.03 13.62 -16.20
C SER A 236 -10.73 12.79 -15.12
N ASN A 237 -11.63 11.89 -15.52
CA ASN A 237 -12.28 11.01 -14.56
C ASN A 237 -11.40 9.76 -14.36
N PRO A 238 -10.89 9.52 -13.15
CA PRO A 238 -10.02 8.37 -12.85
C PRO A 238 -10.73 7.04 -13.13
N LYS A 239 -12.06 6.95 -12.93
CA LYS A 239 -12.83 5.73 -13.19
C LYS A 239 -12.77 5.29 -14.67
N ILE A 240 -12.61 6.20 -15.62
CA ILE A 240 -12.43 5.84 -17.04
C ILE A 240 -11.07 5.17 -17.23
N ALA A 241 -10.01 5.77 -16.70
CA ALA A 241 -8.67 5.21 -16.81
C ALA A 241 -8.57 3.86 -16.07
N ALA A 242 -9.14 3.76 -14.87
CA ALA A 242 -9.25 2.51 -14.12
C ALA A 242 -10.03 1.44 -14.88
N THR A 243 -11.20 1.79 -15.47
CA THR A 243 -12.00 0.87 -16.27
C THR A 243 -11.22 0.35 -17.47
N ALA A 244 -10.58 1.25 -18.25
CA ALA A 244 -9.74 0.86 -19.38
C ALA A 244 -8.59 -0.07 -18.96
N TYR A 245 -7.98 0.21 -17.81
CA TYR A 245 -6.93 -0.62 -17.23
C TYR A 245 -7.45 -2.03 -16.87
N ILE A 246 -8.58 -2.13 -16.17
CA ILE A 246 -9.18 -3.41 -15.77
C ILE A 246 -9.64 -4.20 -16.99
N VAL A 247 -10.30 -3.58 -17.98
CA VAL A 247 -10.69 -4.24 -19.23
C VAL A 247 -9.49 -4.85 -19.95
N LYS A 248 -8.39 -4.09 -20.05
CA LYS A 248 -7.13 -4.61 -20.61
C LYS A 248 -6.56 -5.77 -19.78
N MET A 249 -6.60 -5.67 -18.47
CA MET A 249 -6.16 -6.72 -17.57
C MET A 249 -6.97 -8.00 -17.79
N LEU A 250 -8.31 -7.92 -17.86
CA LEU A 250 -9.19 -9.06 -18.11
C LEU A 250 -8.88 -9.78 -19.43
N ALA A 251 -8.42 -9.06 -20.45
CA ALA A 251 -8.00 -9.68 -21.72
C ALA A 251 -6.67 -10.45 -21.62
N GLU A 252 -5.79 -10.07 -20.70
CA GLU A 252 -4.44 -10.64 -20.56
C GLU A 252 -4.34 -11.78 -19.53
N VAL A 253 -5.22 -11.79 -18.51
CA VAL A 253 -5.13 -12.71 -17.35
C VAL A 253 -5.16 -14.19 -17.74
N ARG A 254 -5.87 -14.53 -18.81
CA ARG A 254 -5.91 -15.93 -19.31
C ARG A 254 -4.52 -16.46 -19.69
N ALA A 255 -3.70 -15.62 -20.33
CA ALA A 255 -2.33 -15.99 -20.70
C ALA A 255 -1.42 -16.12 -19.46
N LEU A 256 -1.73 -15.36 -18.41
CA LEU A 256 -0.99 -15.38 -17.13
C LEU A 256 -1.48 -16.47 -16.17
N ARG A 257 -2.58 -17.16 -16.51
CA ARG A 257 -3.27 -18.14 -15.65
C ARG A 257 -3.74 -17.53 -14.32
N GLU A 258 -4.14 -16.29 -14.38
CA GLU A 258 -4.76 -15.55 -13.30
C GLU A 258 -6.28 -15.69 -13.36
N GLY A 259 -6.92 -15.96 -12.25
CA GLY A 259 -8.37 -15.88 -12.09
C GLY A 259 -8.77 -14.51 -11.56
N ILE A 260 -9.82 -13.90 -12.13
CA ILE A 260 -10.40 -12.68 -11.56
C ILE A 260 -11.86 -12.93 -11.27
N ILE A 261 -12.26 -12.66 -10.03
CA ILE A 261 -13.64 -12.70 -9.56
C ILE A 261 -14.04 -11.27 -9.21
N ILE A 262 -15.10 -10.78 -9.86
CA ILE A 262 -15.66 -9.46 -9.63
C ILE A 262 -17.00 -9.66 -8.95
N ALA A 263 -17.15 -9.11 -7.75
CA ALA A 263 -18.40 -9.13 -6.99
C ALA A 263 -18.98 -7.71 -6.90
N ASP A 264 -20.25 -7.59 -7.20
CA ASP A 264 -20.94 -6.31 -7.18
C ASP A 264 -22.46 -6.47 -6.95
N GLN A 265 -23.07 -5.46 -6.34
CA GLN A 265 -24.50 -5.40 -6.08
C GLN A 265 -25.28 -4.65 -7.16
N LEU A 266 -24.59 -3.83 -7.96
CA LEU A 266 -25.16 -2.88 -8.92
C LEU A 266 -24.61 -3.09 -10.33
N PRO A 267 -25.05 -4.10 -11.08
CA PRO A 267 -24.57 -4.38 -12.43
C PRO A 267 -24.63 -3.18 -13.38
N THR A 268 -25.68 -2.36 -13.28
CA THR A 268 -25.84 -1.16 -14.11
C THR A 268 -24.85 -0.03 -13.77
N ALA A 269 -24.22 -0.08 -12.61
CA ALA A 269 -23.17 0.86 -12.22
C ALA A 269 -21.78 0.46 -12.74
N MET A 270 -21.63 -0.76 -13.28
CA MET A 270 -20.37 -1.25 -13.86
C MET A 270 -20.31 -1.03 -15.37
N ALA A 271 -19.10 -0.88 -15.89
CA ALA A 271 -18.88 -0.82 -17.33
C ALA A 271 -19.34 -2.11 -18.04
N PRO A 272 -20.19 -2.04 -19.07
CA PRO A 272 -20.71 -3.21 -19.78
C PRO A 272 -19.61 -4.09 -20.37
N GLU A 273 -18.46 -3.52 -20.72
CA GLU A 273 -17.29 -4.22 -21.27
C GLU A 273 -16.73 -5.23 -20.25
N VAL A 274 -16.71 -4.89 -18.98
CA VAL A 274 -16.25 -5.77 -17.89
C VAL A 274 -17.19 -6.95 -17.75
N ILE A 275 -18.52 -6.68 -17.74
CA ILE A 275 -19.54 -7.73 -17.64
C ILE A 275 -19.46 -8.69 -18.83
N LYS A 276 -19.26 -8.18 -20.05
CA LYS A 276 -19.17 -9.00 -21.28
C LYS A 276 -17.90 -9.87 -21.31
N ASN A 277 -16.80 -9.40 -20.73
CA ASN A 277 -15.51 -10.10 -20.75
C ASN A 277 -15.39 -11.19 -19.66
N THR A 278 -16.36 -11.34 -18.76
CA THR A 278 -16.38 -12.43 -17.79
C THR A 278 -17.02 -13.69 -18.38
N ASN A 279 -16.36 -14.85 -18.26
CA ASN A 279 -16.87 -16.11 -18.81
C ASN A 279 -17.90 -16.79 -17.89
N ILE A 280 -17.68 -16.73 -16.58
CA ILE A 280 -18.58 -17.29 -15.57
C ILE A 280 -19.41 -16.16 -14.98
N LYS A 281 -20.72 -16.34 -14.90
CA LYS A 281 -21.63 -15.40 -14.25
C LYS A 281 -22.50 -16.14 -13.27
N LEU A 282 -22.53 -15.62 -12.03
CA LEU A 282 -23.36 -16.11 -10.94
C LEU A 282 -24.22 -14.95 -10.44
N ILE A 283 -25.54 -15.09 -10.53
CA ILE A 283 -26.48 -14.04 -10.13
C ILE A 283 -27.30 -14.54 -8.95
N HIS A 284 -27.14 -13.90 -7.81
CA HIS A 284 -28.05 -14.00 -6.68
C HIS A 284 -29.29 -13.12 -6.90
N ARG A 285 -30.08 -12.88 -5.87
CA ARG A 285 -31.28 -12.07 -5.96
C ARG A 285 -30.97 -10.65 -6.43
N LEU A 286 -31.59 -10.25 -7.55
CA LEU A 286 -31.58 -8.88 -8.07
C LEU A 286 -33.04 -8.39 -8.23
N THR A 287 -33.40 -7.31 -7.52
CA THR A 287 -34.75 -6.76 -7.55
C THR A 287 -34.99 -5.77 -8.70
N SER A 288 -33.94 -5.04 -9.12
CA SER A 288 -34.03 -4.08 -10.23
C SER A 288 -34.22 -4.79 -11.57
N ILE A 289 -35.17 -4.30 -12.37
CA ILE A 289 -35.46 -4.82 -13.71
C ILE A 289 -34.26 -4.55 -14.64
N ASP A 290 -33.70 -3.34 -14.59
CA ASP A 290 -32.59 -2.93 -15.46
C ASP A 290 -31.35 -3.77 -15.22
N ASP A 291 -31.02 -4.04 -13.94
CA ASP A 291 -29.89 -4.90 -13.56
C ASP A 291 -30.10 -6.33 -14.08
N ARG A 292 -31.30 -6.89 -13.88
CA ARG A 292 -31.59 -8.24 -14.37
C ARG A 292 -31.53 -8.33 -15.90
N GLN A 293 -32.02 -7.32 -16.60
CA GLN A 293 -32.00 -7.28 -18.09
C GLN A 293 -30.55 -7.17 -18.60
N LEU A 294 -29.75 -6.29 -17.98
CA LEU A 294 -28.36 -6.10 -18.38
C LEU A 294 -27.58 -7.43 -18.27
N ILE A 295 -27.58 -8.04 -17.09
CA ILE A 295 -26.84 -9.29 -16.84
C ILE A 295 -27.47 -10.44 -17.67
N GLY A 296 -28.78 -10.58 -17.65
CA GLY A 296 -29.51 -11.64 -18.36
C GLY A 296 -29.24 -11.67 -19.85
N SER A 297 -29.09 -10.50 -20.48
CA SER A 297 -28.73 -10.41 -21.90
C SER A 297 -27.35 -11.02 -22.20
N THR A 298 -26.41 -10.95 -21.25
CA THR A 298 -25.06 -11.53 -21.41
C THR A 298 -25.01 -13.03 -21.11
N MET A 299 -26.08 -13.60 -20.54
CA MET A 299 -26.18 -15.03 -20.16
C MET A 299 -27.15 -15.81 -21.04
N SER A 300 -27.83 -15.18 -21.97
CA SER A 300 -28.92 -15.78 -22.72
C SER A 300 -30.05 -16.32 -21.82
N ALA A 301 -30.34 -15.62 -20.71
CA ALA A 301 -31.40 -15.97 -19.79
C ALA A 301 -32.77 -15.67 -20.37
N SER A 302 -33.74 -16.57 -20.10
CA SER A 302 -35.16 -16.33 -20.50
C SER A 302 -35.82 -15.31 -19.58
N GLY A 303 -36.90 -14.65 -20.07
CA GLY A 303 -37.69 -13.73 -19.25
C GLY A 303 -38.22 -14.37 -17.96
N ILE A 304 -38.63 -15.62 -17.99
CA ILE A 304 -39.10 -16.36 -16.82
C ILE A 304 -37.97 -16.52 -15.78
N GLN A 305 -36.73 -16.85 -16.22
CA GLN A 305 -35.60 -16.97 -15.31
C GLN A 305 -35.25 -15.62 -14.67
N LEU A 306 -35.35 -14.51 -15.43
CA LEU A 306 -35.09 -13.16 -14.88
C LEU A 306 -36.17 -12.73 -13.88
N GLU A 307 -37.41 -13.17 -14.04
CA GLU A 307 -38.47 -12.96 -13.04
C GLU A 307 -38.20 -13.77 -11.76
N HIS A 308 -37.72 -15.02 -11.89
CA HIS A 308 -37.34 -15.85 -10.73
C HIS A 308 -36.17 -15.25 -9.95
N VAL A 309 -35.18 -14.66 -10.61
CA VAL A 309 -34.04 -14.00 -9.94
C VAL A 309 -34.51 -12.91 -8.96
N ALA A 310 -35.64 -12.23 -9.24
CA ALA A 310 -36.18 -11.19 -8.34
C ALA A 310 -36.63 -11.73 -6.98
N VAL A 311 -37.02 -13.01 -6.92
CA VAL A 311 -37.59 -13.66 -5.74
C VAL A 311 -36.73 -14.73 -5.12
N TYR A 312 -35.48 -14.89 -5.56
CA TYR A 312 -34.54 -15.85 -5.01
C TYR A 312 -34.35 -15.67 -3.50
N ARG A 313 -34.26 -16.80 -2.81
CA ARG A 313 -33.88 -16.84 -1.40
C ARG A 313 -32.36 -16.83 -1.22
N PRO A 314 -31.85 -16.53 -0.03
CA PRO A 314 -30.42 -16.67 0.26
C PRO A 314 -29.88 -18.05 -0.17
N GLY A 315 -28.76 -18.04 -0.88
CA GLY A 315 -28.14 -19.25 -1.43
C GLY A 315 -28.68 -19.71 -2.78
N GLU A 316 -29.83 -19.21 -3.26
CA GLU A 316 -30.32 -19.48 -4.64
C GLU A 316 -29.60 -18.57 -5.62
N ALA A 317 -29.23 -19.11 -6.78
CA ALA A 317 -28.52 -18.38 -7.82
C ALA A 317 -28.79 -18.92 -9.23
N LEU A 318 -28.65 -18.04 -10.21
CA LEU A 318 -28.63 -18.38 -11.64
C LEU A 318 -27.17 -18.36 -12.12
N MET A 319 -26.71 -19.44 -12.73
CA MET A 319 -25.33 -19.59 -13.20
C MET A 319 -25.26 -19.82 -14.70
N SER A 320 -24.27 -19.20 -15.34
CA SER A 320 -23.87 -19.43 -16.72
C SER A 320 -22.35 -19.46 -16.83
N TYR A 321 -21.84 -20.30 -17.74
CA TYR A 321 -20.44 -20.34 -18.13
C TYR A 321 -20.29 -20.70 -19.61
N GLU A 322 -19.10 -20.45 -20.17
CA GLU A 322 -18.81 -20.74 -21.57
C GLU A 322 -19.05 -22.23 -21.89
N GLY A 323 -19.82 -22.51 -22.94
CA GLY A 323 -20.22 -23.86 -23.35
C GLY A 323 -21.61 -24.29 -22.89
N LEU A 324 -22.28 -23.55 -22.01
CA LEU A 324 -23.67 -23.76 -21.70
C LEU A 324 -24.59 -23.08 -22.72
N GLN A 325 -25.57 -23.82 -23.20
CA GLN A 325 -26.60 -23.25 -24.11
C GLN A 325 -27.56 -22.33 -23.37
N ARG A 326 -27.86 -22.61 -22.11
CA ARG A 326 -28.77 -21.82 -21.25
C ARG A 326 -28.29 -21.82 -19.82
N PRO A 327 -28.49 -20.73 -19.06
CA PRO A 327 -28.18 -20.70 -17.64
C PRO A 327 -29.09 -21.66 -16.87
N PHE A 328 -28.57 -22.15 -15.74
CA PHE A 328 -29.29 -23.05 -14.82
C PHE A 328 -29.35 -22.48 -13.40
N GLU A 329 -30.41 -22.84 -12.70
CA GLU A 329 -30.59 -22.46 -11.30
C GLU A 329 -29.85 -23.46 -10.41
N LEU A 330 -29.21 -22.94 -9.36
CA LEU A 330 -28.52 -23.76 -8.35
C LEU A 330 -28.77 -23.20 -6.95
N ARG A 331 -28.49 -24.02 -5.97
CA ARG A 331 -28.49 -23.62 -4.56
C ARG A 331 -27.10 -23.84 -3.99
N ILE A 332 -26.50 -22.75 -3.50
CA ILE A 332 -25.23 -22.79 -2.77
C ILE A 332 -25.51 -23.29 -1.36
N GLN A 333 -24.72 -24.25 -0.92
CA GLN A 333 -24.84 -24.79 0.44
C GLN A 333 -24.34 -23.73 1.42
N GLU A 334 -25.17 -23.46 2.44
CA GLU A 334 -24.79 -22.57 3.52
C GLU A 334 -23.64 -23.19 4.32
N GLN A 335 -22.56 -22.41 4.47
CA GLN A 335 -21.48 -22.72 5.39
C GLN A 335 -21.86 -22.11 6.75
N LYS A 336 -21.96 -22.94 7.78
CA LYS A 336 -22.22 -22.44 9.13
C LYS A 336 -20.96 -21.73 9.63
N GLY A 337 -21.06 -20.44 9.92
CA GLY A 337 -19.98 -19.66 10.52
C GLY A 337 -19.57 -20.22 11.90
N HIS A 338 -18.31 -20.04 12.28
CA HIS A 338 -17.76 -20.49 13.55
C HIS A 338 -17.95 -19.50 14.71
N GLY A 339 -18.81 -18.49 14.57
CA GLY A 339 -19.09 -17.51 15.61
C GLY A 339 -20.26 -16.60 15.26
N SER A 340 -20.76 -15.87 16.24
CA SER A 340 -21.88 -14.95 16.06
C SER A 340 -21.47 -13.53 15.66
N GLU A 341 -20.20 -13.17 15.81
CA GLU A 341 -19.70 -11.82 15.58
C GLU A 341 -18.36 -11.84 14.85
N THR A 342 -18.18 -10.88 13.93
CA THR A 342 -16.92 -10.65 13.22
C THR A 342 -15.83 -10.23 14.22
N PRO A 343 -14.59 -10.81 14.19
CA PRO A 343 -13.52 -10.43 15.10
C PRO A 343 -13.19 -8.95 15.03
N ASN A 344 -13.02 -8.31 16.19
CA ASN A 344 -12.47 -6.95 16.25
C ASN A 344 -10.94 -6.95 15.94
N ASP A 345 -10.30 -5.78 15.88
CA ASP A 345 -8.89 -5.67 15.48
C ASP A 345 -7.94 -6.40 16.43
N ASP A 346 -8.20 -6.38 17.74
CA ASP A 346 -7.38 -7.07 18.75
C ASP A 346 -7.55 -8.58 18.66
N GLU A 347 -8.79 -9.05 18.58
CA GLU A 347 -9.12 -10.47 18.43
C GLU A 347 -8.55 -11.03 17.12
N LEU A 348 -8.66 -10.28 16.03
CA LEU A 348 -8.11 -10.67 14.74
C LEU A 348 -6.59 -10.84 14.83
N TYR A 349 -5.89 -9.87 15.41
CA TYR A 349 -4.43 -9.93 15.57
C TYR A 349 -4.02 -11.18 16.38
N ASP A 350 -4.69 -11.45 17.49
CA ASP A 350 -4.41 -12.62 18.32
C ASP A 350 -4.68 -13.94 17.57
N ILE A 351 -5.76 -14.02 16.78
CA ILE A 351 -6.04 -15.17 15.91
C ILE A 351 -4.96 -15.33 14.85
N MET A 352 -4.57 -14.22 14.20
CA MET A 352 -3.56 -14.24 13.13
C MET A 352 -2.18 -14.67 13.64
N LEU A 353 -1.79 -14.32 14.86
CA LEU A 353 -0.52 -14.77 15.45
C LEU A 353 -0.43 -16.30 15.61
N HIS A 354 -1.56 -17.00 15.64
CA HIS A 354 -1.60 -18.48 15.64
C HIS A 354 -1.49 -19.08 14.23
N LYS A 355 -1.56 -18.26 13.16
CA LYS A 355 -1.37 -18.71 11.78
C LYS A 355 0.14 -18.67 11.43
N PRO A 356 0.75 -19.79 11.00
CA PRO A 356 2.20 -19.87 10.76
C PRO A 356 2.72 -18.81 9.79
N ALA A 357 2.02 -18.55 8.69
CA ALA A 357 2.42 -17.56 7.69
C ALA A 357 2.42 -16.14 8.26
N PHE A 358 1.37 -15.76 8.99
CA PHE A 358 1.29 -14.45 9.62
C PHE A 358 2.32 -14.28 10.73
N PHE A 359 2.56 -15.32 11.52
CA PHE A 359 3.57 -15.29 12.59
C PHE A 359 4.98 -15.02 12.02
N GLN A 360 5.34 -15.69 10.93
CA GLN A 360 6.62 -15.46 10.24
C GLN A 360 6.72 -14.03 9.70
N LEU A 361 5.64 -13.51 9.14
CA LEU A 361 5.57 -12.14 8.66
C LEU A 361 5.73 -11.14 9.80
N ALA A 362 5.05 -11.33 10.92
CA ALA A 362 5.16 -10.48 12.11
C ALA A 362 6.58 -10.48 12.67
N GLN A 363 7.24 -11.64 12.74
CA GLN A 363 8.65 -11.74 13.16
C GLN A 363 9.60 -11.01 12.20
N LYS A 364 9.37 -11.11 10.87
CA LYS A 364 10.16 -10.40 9.86
C LYS A 364 10.05 -8.88 10.05
N GLU A 365 8.84 -8.39 10.26
CA GLU A 365 8.56 -6.97 10.47
C GLU A 365 9.20 -6.45 11.78
N GLU A 366 9.12 -7.21 12.87
CA GLU A 366 9.78 -6.85 14.12
C GLU A 366 11.31 -6.79 14.00
N ASN A 367 11.91 -7.74 13.29
CA ASN A 367 13.34 -7.72 13.01
C ASN A 367 13.74 -6.50 12.18
N LEU A 368 12.94 -6.13 11.17
CA LEU A 368 13.19 -4.94 10.35
C LEU A 368 13.12 -3.65 11.18
N LYS A 369 12.11 -3.52 12.04
CA LYS A 369 11.99 -2.39 12.98
C LYS A 369 13.20 -2.32 13.91
N LEU A 370 13.65 -3.45 14.40
CA LEU A 370 14.82 -3.53 15.28
C LEU A 370 16.10 -3.07 14.57
N GLU A 371 16.34 -3.50 13.34
CA GLU A 371 17.52 -3.06 12.56
C GLU A 371 17.46 -1.57 12.24
N THR A 372 16.28 -1.05 11.86
CA THR A 372 16.07 0.39 11.63
C THR A 372 16.35 1.21 12.88
N LEU A 373 15.90 0.74 14.05
CA LEU A 373 16.20 1.39 15.34
C LEU A 373 17.69 1.38 15.66
N LYS A 374 18.39 0.27 15.40
CA LYS A 374 19.85 0.19 15.57
C LYS A 374 20.61 1.16 14.66
N GLU A 375 20.18 1.31 13.40
CA GLU A 375 20.75 2.27 12.45
C GLU A 375 20.50 3.71 12.89
N ASN A 376 19.28 4.02 13.32
CA ASN A 376 18.92 5.33 13.85
C ASN A 376 19.79 5.68 15.07
N VAL A 377 19.95 4.75 16.02
CA VAL A 377 20.83 4.94 17.20
C VAL A 377 22.29 5.18 16.79
N LYS A 378 22.81 4.45 15.78
CA LYS A 378 24.16 4.68 15.26
C LYS A 378 24.29 6.07 14.62
N SER A 379 23.29 6.48 13.82
CA SER A 379 23.24 7.80 13.21
C SER A 379 23.18 8.92 14.25
N LEU A 380 22.40 8.74 15.32
CA LEU A 380 22.29 9.66 16.44
C LEU A 380 23.64 9.81 17.17
N LYS A 381 24.34 8.70 17.43
CA LYS A 381 25.69 8.73 18.01
C LYS A 381 26.68 9.49 17.15
N LYS A 382 26.64 9.30 15.83
CA LYS A 382 27.51 10.02 14.89
C LYS A 382 27.24 11.52 14.95
N LYS A 383 25.98 11.94 14.88
CA LYS A 383 25.59 13.36 15.00
C LYS A 383 25.95 13.97 16.36
N GLU A 384 25.83 13.20 17.43
CA GLU A 384 26.28 13.62 18.78
C GLU A 384 27.79 13.89 18.81
N VAL A 385 28.58 12.97 18.24
CA VAL A 385 30.05 13.13 18.17
C VAL A 385 30.41 14.34 17.31
N GLU A 386 29.74 14.55 16.16
CA GLU A 386 29.96 15.71 15.30
C GLU A 386 29.63 17.04 16.01
N ALA A 387 28.51 17.07 16.76
CA ALA A 387 28.13 18.26 17.55
C ALA A 387 29.10 18.52 18.69
N LEU A 388 29.61 17.47 19.37
CA LEU A 388 30.60 17.61 20.44
C LEU A 388 31.98 18.03 19.91
N CYS A 389 32.40 17.56 18.73
CA CYS A 389 33.61 18.01 18.06
C CYS A 389 33.47 19.50 17.67
N ALA A 390 32.35 19.92 17.10
CA ALA A 390 32.09 21.33 16.79
C ALA A 390 32.10 22.23 18.02
N LEU A 391 31.62 21.73 19.19
CA LEU A 391 31.74 22.42 20.47
C LEU A 391 33.17 22.53 21.00
N SER A 392 34.02 21.51 20.75
CA SER A 392 35.42 21.50 21.22
C SER A 392 36.34 22.34 20.34
N GLU A 393 35.99 22.60 19.09
CA GLU A 393 36.72 23.48 18.18
C GLU A 393 36.45 24.97 18.45
N TYR A 394 35.42 25.29 19.23
CA TYR A 394 35.15 26.65 19.71
C TYR A 394 36.01 26.96 20.96
N ASP A 395 37.26 27.33 20.71
CA ASP A 395 38.16 27.74 21.77
C ASP A 395 37.77 29.16 22.27
N SER A 396 37.76 29.31 23.58
CA SER A 396 37.27 30.45 24.33
C SER A 396 38.10 31.75 24.19
N SER A 397 38.99 31.84 23.21
CA SER A 397 40.01 32.91 23.14
C SER A 397 39.76 34.05 22.14
N VAL A 398 38.63 34.09 21.41
CA VAL A 398 38.38 35.17 20.40
C VAL A 398 37.04 35.85 20.63
N HIS A 399 37.08 37.10 21.04
CA HIS A 399 35.91 37.88 21.49
C HIS A 399 35.69 39.12 20.64
N THR A 400 34.88 39.03 19.60
CA THR A 400 34.18 40.18 19.02
C THR A 400 32.66 39.99 19.20
N SER A 401 31.88 41.11 19.30
CA SER A 401 30.43 41.06 19.51
C SER A 401 29.68 40.26 18.45
N THR A 402 30.18 40.21 17.23
CA THR A 402 29.61 39.45 16.12
C THR A 402 29.83 37.95 16.32
N GLN A 403 30.99 37.56 16.81
CA GLN A 403 31.34 36.16 17.08
C GLN A 403 30.55 35.57 18.27
N ILE A 404 30.16 36.43 19.24
CA ILE A 404 29.26 36.02 20.33
C ILE A 404 27.86 35.75 19.81
N THR A 405 27.34 36.52 18.86
CA THR A 405 26.02 36.31 18.29
C THR A 405 25.99 35.05 17.44
N ASP A 406 27.06 34.78 16.64
CA ASP A 406 27.20 33.55 15.87
C ASP A 406 27.36 32.32 16.76
N PHE A 407 28.03 32.45 17.91
CA PHE A 407 28.14 31.42 18.94
C PHE A 407 26.79 31.05 19.53
N TYR A 408 25.99 32.05 19.95
CA TYR A 408 24.65 31.79 20.50
C TYR A 408 23.73 31.16 19.48
N TRP A 409 23.78 31.57 18.23
CA TRP A 409 23.00 30.98 17.15
C TRP A 409 23.40 29.51 16.88
N HIS A 410 24.71 29.22 16.89
CA HIS A 410 25.23 27.85 16.76
C HIS A 410 24.82 26.97 17.95
N MET A 411 24.92 27.48 19.17
CA MET A 411 24.52 26.79 20.40
C MET A 411 23.02 26.51 20.42
N GLU A 412 22.19 27.46 19.99
CA GLU A 412 20.74 27.28 19.89
C GLU A 412 20.36 26.22 18.86
N ASN A 413 21.04 26.16 17.72
CA ASN A 413 20.85 25.13 16.72
C ASN A 413 21.29 23.73 17.21
N ILE A 414 22.39 23.64 17.92
CA ILE A 414 22.87 22.39 18.55
C ILE A 414 21.88 21.94 19.63
N TYR A 415 21.42 22.86 20.49
CA TYR A 415 20.44 22.57 21.54
C TYR A 415 19.10 22.11 20.93
N THR A 416 18.62 22.77 19.91
CA THR A 416 17.39 22.39 19.19
C THR A 416 17.53 21.00 18.55
N SER A 417 18.68 20.72 17.95
CA SER A 417 18.99 19.40 17.40
C SER A 417 18.98 18.33 18.50
N ILE A 418 19.57 18.58 19.65
CA ILE A 418 19.58 17.66 20.80
C ILE A 418 18.16 17.43 21.34
N VAL A 419 17.32 18.47 21.41
CA VAL A 419 15.92 18.34 21.85
C VAL A 419 15.10 17.50 20.88
N ILE A 420 15.26 17.70 19.56
CA ILE A 420 14.63 16.90 18.53
C ILE A 420 15.09 15.42 18.64
N LEU A 421 16.37 15.19 18.78
CA LEU A 421 16.96 13.86 18.94
C LEU A 421 16.42 13.15 20.19
N ARG A 422 16.28 13.86 21.33
CA ARG A 422 15.69 13.31 22.56
C ARG A 422 14.21 12.96 22.41
N SER A 423 13.45 13.78 21.67
CA SER A 423 12.03 13.50 21.44
C SER A 423 11.82 12.31 20.51
N GLN A 424 12.67 12.15 19.51
CA GLN A 424 12.69 10.99 18.62
C GLN A 424 13.09 9.73 19.37
N TYR A 425 14.14 9.81 20.19
CA TYR A 425 14.59 8.75 21.07
C TYR A 425 13.50 8.26 22.03
N ARG A 426 12.71 9.17 22.65
CA ARG A 426 11.59 8.77 23.49
C ARG A 426 10.51 8.01 22.74
N ARG A 427 10.22 8.43 21.50
CA ARG A 427 9.25 7.73 20.63
C ARG A 427 9.76 6.35 20.24
N ASP A 428 11.03 6.23 19.89
CA ASP A 428 11.66 4.97 19.54
C ASP A 428 11.71 4.00 20.75
N CYS A 429 11.97 4.50 21.96
CA CYS A 429 11.89 3.72 23.19
C CYS A 429 10.47 3.22 23.50
N GLN A 430 9.48 4.05 23.24
CA GLN A 430 8.07 3.66 23.41
C GLN A 430 7.68 2.59 22.39
N ALA A 431 8.07 2.75 21.13
CA ALA A 431 7.88 1.76 20.08
C ALA A 431 8.58 0.41 20.41
N ILE A 432 9.80 0.46 20.99
CA ILE A 432 10.52 -0.77 21.42
C ILE A 432 9.78 -1.49 22.56
N ASN A 433 9.18 -0.75 23.50
CA ASN A 433 8.43 -1.35 24.60
C ASN A 433 7.13 -2.03 24.12
N GLU A 434 6.61 -1.64 22.96
CA GLU A 434 5.45 -2.23 22.32
C GLU A 434 5.79 -3.45 21.44
N LEU A 435 7.09 -3.70 21.15
CA LEU A 435 7.53 -4.86 20.36
C LEU A 435 7.43 -6.18 21.15
N PHE A 436 6.99 -7.22 20.47
CA PHE A 436 6.93 -8.60 20.98
C PHE A 436 8.30 -9.29 20.93
N ILE A 437 9.33 -8.68 21.60
CA ILE A 437 10.67 -9.24 21.65
C ILE A 437 10.89 -10.00 22.96
N SER A 438 11.78 -11.02 22.92
CA SER A 438 12.15 -11.75 24.15
C SER A 438 12.67 -10.79 25.22
N ALA A 439 12.40 -11.10 26.48
CA ALA A 439 12.80 -10.28 27.64
C ALA A 439 14.32 -9.99 27.65
N GLU A 440 15.15 -10.91 27.15
CA GLU A 440 16.62 -10.74 27.04
C GLU A 440 16.99 -9.67 25.98
N ARG A 441 16.34 -9.66 24.82
CA ARG A 441 16.56 -8.64 23.78
C ARG A 441 16.06 -7.26 24.22
N LYS A 442 14.93 -7.22 24.95
CA LYS A 442 14.44 -6.00 25.59
C LYS A 442 15.46 -5.43 26.57
N ALA A 443 16.01 -6.27 27.46
CA ALA A 443 17.02 -5.86 28.44
C ALA A 443 18.31 -5.34 27.77
N MET A 444 18.80 -5.98 26.71
CA MET A 444 19.97 -5.51 25.95
C MET A 444 19.72 -4.15 25.29
N LEU A 445 18.54 -3.92 24.74
CA LEU A 445 18.14 -2.65 24.16
C LEU A 445 18.02 -1.56 25.22
N ASP A 446 17.36 -1.85 26.35
CA ASP A 446 17.23 -0.92 27.49
C ASP A 446 18.59 -0.52 28.04
N GLU A 447 19.55 -1.44 28.12
CA GLU A 447 20.91 -1.16 28.58
C GLU A 447 21.70 -0.31 27.58
N LEU A 448 21.59 -0.59 26.28
CA LEU A 448 22.19 0.23 25.22
C LEU A 448 21.64 1.66 25.26
N ILE A 449 20.34 1.79 25.42
CA ILE A 449 19.59 3.03 25.50
C ILE A 449 20.01 3.84 26.72
N ARG A 450 20.07 3.19 27.90
CA ARG A 450 20.48 3.83 29.16
C ARG A 450 21.92 4.35 29.07
N SER A 451 22.83 3.56 28.50
CA SER A 451 24.25 3.97 28.34
C SER A 451 24.42 5.21 27.45
N ILE A 452 23.55 5.40 26.46
CA ILE A 452 23.53 6.60 25.58
C ILE A 452 22.98 7.81 26.36
N GLY A 453 21.86 7.63 27.07
CA GLY A 453 21.22 8.69 27.83
C GLY A 453 22.08 9.21 28.98
N GLU A 454 22.77 8.32 29.69
CA GLU A 454 23.69 8.68 30.79
C GLU A 454 24.96 9.38 30.29
N SER A 455 25.52 8.91 29.17
CA SER A 455 26.69 9.55 28.52
C SER A 455 26.34 10.98 28.07
N LEU A 456 25.16 11.19 27.51
CA LEU A 456 24.68 12.49 27.08
C LEU A 456 24.44 13.45 28.25
N GLN A 457 23.82 12.98 29.34
CA GLN A 457 23.56 13.80 30.54
C GLN A 457 24.84 14.20 31.24
N GLN A 458 25.81 13.29 31.33
CA GLN A 458 27.06 13.56 32.02
C GLN A 458 27.97 14.53 31.24
N LYS A 459 27.97 14.42 29.90
CA LYS A 459 28.74 15.35 29.05
C LYS A 459 28.10 16.73 28.96
N ILE A 460 26.76 16.83 28.99
CA ILE A 460 26.06 18.12 29.06
C ILE A 460 26.35 18.82 30.41
N LYS A 461 26.34 18.08 31.53
CA LYS A 461 26.67 18.64 32.85
C LYS A 461 28.11 19.14 32.94
N ASN A 462 29.01 18.53 32.21
CA ASN A 462 30.44 18.86 32.27
C ASN A 462 30.86 19.98 31.31
N ASN A 463 30.06 20.29 30.29
CA ASN A 463 30.42 21.23 29.22
C ASN A 463 29.46 22.40 29.03
N VAL A 464 28.37 22.50 29.81
CA VAL A 464 27.45 23.65 29.74
C VAL A 464 27.76 24.57 30.90
N VAL A 465 28.39 25.67 30.58
CA VAL A 465 28.53 26.82 31.49
C VAL A 465 27.20 27.58 31.46
N PHE A 466 26.51 27.65 32.57
CA PHE A 466 25.28 28.38 32.67
C PHE A 466 25.57 29.90 32.80
N LEU A 467 24.83 30.70 32.04
CA LEU A 467 24.78 32.12 32.25
C LEU A 467 23.67 32.43 33.29
N ASP A 468 23.98 33.26 34.27
CA ASP A 468 23.00 33.76 35.23
C ASP A 468 21.98 34.68 34.53
N SER A 469 20.93 35.08 35.24
CA SER A 469 19.91 36.02 34.75
C SER A 469 20.43 37.42 34.34
N ASN A 470 21.70 37.69 34.56
CA ASN A 470 22.41 38.95 34.22
C ASN A 470 23.47 38.75 33.10
N GLY A 471 23.57 37.52 32.50
CA GLY A 471 24.49 37.25 31.41
C GLY A 471 25.95 37.07 31.86
N GLN A 472 26.20 36.74 33.10
CA GLN A 472 27.53 36.42 33.62
C GLN A 472 27.72 34.90 33.75
N LEU A 473 28.93 34.40 33.42
CA LEU A 473 29.33 32.98 33.50
C LEU A 473 29.39 32.56 34.98
N GLU A 474 28.61 31.57 35.40
CA GLU A 474 28.79 30.80 36.62
C GLU A 474 29.74 29.59 36.38
#